data_ae2e3a031887651dc4b3c706e9bfeadb
#
_entry.id   ae2e3a031887651dc4b3c706e9bfeadb
#
_cell.length_a   1.000
_cell.length_b   1.000
_cell.length_c   1.000
_cell.angle_alpha   90.00
_cell.angle_beta   90.00
_cell.angle_gamma   90.00
#
_symmetry.space_group_name_H-M   'P 1'
#
loop_
_entity.id
_entity.type
_entity.pdbx_description
1 polymer ?
#
loop_
_entity_poly.entity_id
_entity_poly.type
_entity_poly.pdbx_seq_one_letter_code
_entity_poly.pdbx_strand_id
1 'polypeptide(L)'
;MIIPENFPYIDNPSRDAEKIVFEKLKEIFGNEKDFDIYYNVEIDHGSSPTINRDDWEIDFIVFNEKIGLLVIEVKGGNPIECN
;
A
#
# COMPACT_ATOMS: atom_id res chain seq x y z
N MET A 1 1.55 -13.37 3.34
CA MET A 1 2.38 -13.12 2.14
C MET A 1 2.34 -11.64 1.77
N ILE A 2 3.46 -11.10 1.36
CA ILE A 2 3.49 -9.70 0.94
C ILE A 2 3.99 -9.62 -0.50
N ILE A 3 3.31 -8.83 -1.33
CA ILE A 3 3.62 -8.66 -2.74
C ILE A 3 3.77 -7.19 -3.06
N PRO A 4 4.90 -6.75 -3.59
CA PRO A 4 6.12 -7.50 -3.82
C PRO A 4 6.82 -7.84 -2.51
N GLU A 5 7.68 -8.83 -2.54
CA GLU A 5 8.38 -9.27 -1.33
C GLU A 5 9.32 -8.21 -0.77
N ASN A 6 9.90 -7.42 -1.63
CA ASN A 6 10.79 -6.34 -1.25
C ASN A 6 10.26 -5.01 -1.76
N PHE A 7 10.48 -3.96 -0.98
CA PHE A 7 10.02 -2.62 -1.36
C PHE A 7 10.73 -2.16 -2.62
N PRO A 8 9.98 -1.85 -3.70
CA PRO A 8 10.59 -1.58 -5.00
C PRO A 8 11.19 -0.18 -5.17
N TYR A 9 10.83 0.76 -4.30
CA TYR A 9 11.24 2.16 -4.45
C TYR A 9 12.24 2.57 -3.38
N ILE A 10 13.20 1.70 -3.13
CA ILE A 10 14.14 1.87 -2.02
C ILE A 10 14.98 3.13 -2.15
N ASP A 11 15.27 3.55 -3.37
CA ASP A 11 16.09 4.72 -3.64
C ASP A 11 15.29 5.99 -3.93
N ASN A 12 13.99 5.96 -3.68
CA ASN A 12 13.13 7.09 -3.95
C ASN A 12 12.66 7.74 -2.66
N PRO A 13 13.26 8.88 -2.26
CA PRO A 13 12.91 9.52 -0.98
C PRO A 13 11.47 9.99 -0.91
N SER A 14 10.82 10.23 -2.02
CA SER A 14 9.42 10.63 -2.01
C SER A 14 8.50 9.50 -1.55
N ARG A 15 9.02 8.28 -1.47
CA ARG A 15 8.28 7.13 -1.04
C ARG A 15 8.69 6.60 0.34
N ASP A 16 9.42 7.42 1.10
CA ASP A 16 9.92 6.98 2.41
C ASP A 16 8.79 6.64 3.39
N ALA A 17 7.70 7.39 3.36
CA ALA A 17 6.57 7.11 4.23
C ALA A 17 5.97 5.74 3.92
N GLU A 18 5.85 5.42 2.63
CA GLU A 18 5.34 4.12 2.21
C GLU A 18 6.29 2.99 2.60
N LYS A 19 7.59 3.26 2.51
CA LYS A 19 8.59 2.28 2.90
C LYS A 19 8.47 1.91 4.37
N ILE A 20 8.26 2.91 5.22
CA ILE A 20 8.10 2.67 6.66
C ILE A 20 6.88 1.78 6.91
N VAL A 21 5.77 2.09 6.27
CA VAL A 21 4.56 1.29 6.43
C VAL A 21 4.77 -0.12 5.87
N PHE A 22 5.43 -0.22 4.73
CA PHE A 22 5.74 -1.51 4.13
C PHE A 22 6.53 -2.40 5.10
N GLU A 23 7.59 -1.84 5.68
CA GLU A 23 8.43 -2.60 6.61
C GLU A 23 7.65 -3.01 7.87
N LYS A 24 6.79 -2.12 8.35
CA LYS A 24 5.96 -2.44 9.51
C LYS A 24 4.96 -3.55 9.22
N LEU A 25 4.31 -3.49 8.08
CA LEU A 25 3.37 -4.53 7.69
C LEU A 25 4.07 -5.86 7.51
N LYS A 26 5.26 -5.84 6.93
CA LYS A 26 6.05 -7.03 6.76
C LYS A 26 6.46 -7.62 8.11
N GLU A 27 6.83 -6.77 9.05
CA GLU A 27 7.20 -7.20 10.39
C GLU A 27 6.02 -7.83 11.13
N ILE A 28 4.86 -7.21 11.04
CA ILE A 28 3.69 -7.65 11.78
C ILE A 28 3.04 -8.89 11.15
N PHE A 29 2.87 -8.87 9.85
CA PHE A 29 2.08 -9.88 9.15
C PHE A 29 2.89 -10.78 8.22
N GLY A 30 4.17 -10.54 8.08
CA GLY A 30 4.97 -11.26 7.09
C GLY A 30 5.02 -12.76 7.31
N ASN A 31 4.91 -13.20 8.55
CA ASN A 31 4.92 -14.62 8.89
C ASN A 31 3.54 -15.21 9.09
N GLU A 32 2.50 -14.39 8.93
CA GLU A 32 1.13 -14.85 9.09
C GLU A 32 0.60 -15.38 7.76
N LYS A 33 0.25 -16.65 7.75
CA LYS A 33 -0.22 -17.30 6.52
C LYS A 33 -1.59 -16.82 6.08
N ASP A 34 -2.36 -16.30 7.02
CA ASP A 34 -3.74 -15.90 6.74
C ASP A 34 -3.86 -14.48 6.21
N PHE A 35 -2.74 -13.74 6.16
CA PHE A 35 -2.75 -12.38 5.68
C PHE A 35 -2.00 -12.25 4.36
N ASP A 36 -2.65 -11.57 3.44
CA ASP A 36 -2.04 -11.21 2.17
C ASP A 36 -1.98 -9.69 2.08
N ILE A 37 -0.79 -9.18 1.76
CA ILE A 37 -0.56 -7.74 1.68
C ILE A 37 -0.11 -7.41 0.27
N TYR A 38 -0.76 -6.43 -0.32
CA TYR A 38 -0.42 -5.96 -1.67
C TYR A 38 -0.05 -4.50 -1.60
N TYR A 39 1.10 -4.18 -2.15
CA TYR A 39 1.58 -2.82 -2.18
C TYR A 39 1.47 -2.23 -3.58
N ASN A 40 1.03 -0.98 -3.65
CA ASN A 40 0.96 -0.21 -4.88
C ASN A 40 0.08 -0.90 -5.92
N VAL A 41 -1.17 -1.07 -5.56
CA VAL A 41 -2.13 -1.77 -6.40
C VAL A 41 -2.77 -0.77 -7.36
N GLU A 42 -2.70 -1.08 -8.65
CA GLU A 42 -3.40 -0.31 -9.65
C GLU A 42 -4.71 -1.00 -9.97
N ILE A 43 -5.78 -0.22 -9.96
CA ILE A 43 -7.09 -0.73 -10.30
C ILE A 43 -7.37 -0.39 -11.75
N ASP A 44 -7.61 -1.41 -12.55
CA ASP A 44 -7.98 -1.22 -13.94
C ASP A 44 -9.45 -0.89 -14.02
N HIS A 45 -9.75 0.34 -14.40
CA HIS A 45 -11.11 0.81 -14.55
C HIS A 45 -11.53 0.94 -16.02
N GLY A 46 -10.79 0.34 -16.91
CA GLY A 46 -11.09 0.38 -18.31
C GLY A 46 -10.56 1.64 -18.98
N SER A 47 -11.25 2.09 -19.98
CA SER A 47 -10.78 3.15 -20.85
C SER A 47 -11.43 4.50 -20.63
N SER A 48 -11.81 4.83 -19.43
CA SER A 48 -12.39 6.12 -19.16
C SER A 48 -11.31 7.21 -19.14
N PRO A 49 -11.25 8.08 -20.10
CA PRO A 49 -10.20 9.10 -20.17
C PRO A 49 -10.43 10.27 -19.22
N THR A 50 -11.59 10.35 -18.62
CA THR A 50 -11.94 11.47 -17.77
C THR A 50 -11.55 11.27 -16.32
N ILE A 51 -11.14 10.06 -15.95
CA ILE A 51 -10.79 9.75 -14.57
C ILE A 51 -9.29 9.89 -14.38
N ASN A 52 -8.91 10.63 -13.35
CA ASN A 52 -7.52 10.80 -13.00
C ASN A 52 -6.94 9.46 -12.58
N ARG A 53 -5.83 9.11 -13.17
CA ARG A 53 -5.18 7.84 -12.93
C ARG A 53 -4.73 7.67 -11.48
N ASP A 54 -4.34 8.76 -10.85
CA ASP A 54 -3.87 8.72 -9.47
C ASP A 54 -4.96 8.32 -8.50
N ASP A 55 -6.21 8.50 -8.87
CA ASP A 55 -7.34 8.13 -8.03
C ASP A 55 -7.54 6.62 -7.96
N TRP A 56 -6.84 5.87 -8.80
CA TRP A 56 -7.02 4.43 -8.91
C TRP A 56 -5.82 3.66 -8.39
N GLU A 57 -4.89 4.33 -7.74
CA GLU A 57 -3.79 3.68 -7.08
C GLU A 57 -4.08 3.53 -5.60
N ILE A 58 -3.92 2.31 -5.11
CA ILE A 58 -4.10 2.00 -3.71
C ILE A 58 -2.73 1.66 -3.12
N ASP A 59 -2.35 2.35 -2.06
CA ASP A 59 -1.03 2.15 -1.48
C ASP A 59 -0.86 0.75 -0.91
N PHE A 60 -1.79 0.31 -0.08
CA PHE A 60 -1.74 -1.02 0.49
C PHE A 60 -3.13 -1.62 0.58
N ILE A 61 -3.21 -2.90 0.27
CA ILE A 61 -4.39 -3.71 0.54
C ILE A 61 -3.95 -4.86 1.44
N VAL A 62 -4.64 -5.00 2.57
CA VAL A 62 -4.42 -6.13 3.46
C VAL A 62 -5.67 -6.98 3.43
N PHE A 63 -5.50 -8.24 3.10
CA PHE A 63 -6.60 -9.18 3.01
C PHE A 63 -6.43 -10.31 4.00
N ASN A 64 -7.52 -10.64 4.68
CA ASN A 64 -7.59 -11.80 5.56
C ASN A 64 -8.96 -12.42 5.37
N GLU A 65 -8.97 -13.73 5.17
CA GLU A 65 -10.20 -14.46 4.85
C GLU A 65 -11.28 -14.26 5.91
N LYS A 66 -10.90 -14.15 7.15
CA LYS A 66 -11.86 -14.02 8.24
C LYS A 66 -12.31 -12.58 8.47
N ILE A 67 -11.41 -11.64 8.32
CA ILE A 67 -11.66 -10.24 8.64
C ILE A 67 -12.15 -9.48 7.42
N GLY A 68 -11.68 -9.87 6.25
CA GLY A 68 -12.02 -9.19 5.02
C GLY A 68 -10.87 -8.37 4.48
N LEU A 69 -11.20 -7.29 3.82
CA LEU A 69 -10.24 -6.47 3.10
C LEU A 69 -10.10 -5.11 3.75
N LEU A 70 -8.85 -4.71 3.98
CA LEU A 70 -8.52 -3.41 4.54
C LEU A 70 -7.68 -2.64 3.54
N VAL A 71 -8.07 -1.40 3.26
CA VAL A 71 -7.31 -0.51 2.39
C VAL A 71 -6.57 0.50 3.25
N ILE A 72 -5.29 0.64 3.02
CA ILE A 72 -4.47 1.60 3.75
C ILE A 72 -3.90 2.62 2.77
N GLU A 73 -4.16 3.88 3.04
CA GLU A 73 -3.62 4.99 2.29
C GLU A 73 -2.54 5.66 3.13
N VAL A 74 -1.37 5.85 2.54
CA VAL A 74 -0.25 6.48 3.22
C VAL A 74 -0.14 7.92 2.76
N LYS A 75 -0.26 8.84 3.71
CA LYS A 75 -0.07 10.26 3.43
C LYS A 75 1.39 10.59 3.68
N GLY A 76 2.11 10.75 2.61
CA GLY A 76 3.48 11.22 2.73
C GLY A 76 3.50 12.69 3.08
N GLY A 77 4.65 13.18 3.46
CA GLY A 77 4.84 14.58 3.69
C GLY A 77 4.94 14.95 5.14
N ASN A 78 4.54 16.15 5.45
CA ASN A 78 4.85 16.77 6.73
C ASN A 78 3.87 16.33 7.81
N PRO A 79 4.33 15.63 8.85
CA PRO A 79 3.43 15.17 9.90
C PRO A 79 2.85 16.30 10.75
N ILE A 80 3.40 17.48 10.66
CA ILE A 80 2.89 18.61 11.41
C ILE A 80 1.48 18.99 10.98
N GLU A 81 1.12 18.63 9.80
CA GLU A 81 -0.17 18.96 9.23
C GLU A 81 -1.30 18.09 9.73
N CYS A 82 -1.02 17.22 10.64
CA CYS A 82 -2.04 16.34 11.19
C CYS A 82 -2.94 17.01 12.21
N ASN A 83 -2.82 18.26 12.40
CA ASN A 83 -3.62 18.98 13.38
C ASN A 83 -5.11 18.84 13.21
#